data_b073cb67e4487a182b1ad55fb7efdb5e
#
_entry.id   b073cb67e4487a182b1ad55fb7efdb5e
#
_cell.length_a   1.000
_cell.length_b   1.000
_cell.length_c   1.000
_cell.angle_alpha   90.00
_cell.angle_beta   90.00
_cell.angle_gamma   90.00
#
_symmetry.space_group_name_H-M   'P 1'
#
loop_
_entity.id
_entity.type
_entity.pdbx_description
1 polymer ?
#
loop_
_entity_poly.entity_id
_entity_poly.type
_entity_poly.pdbx_seq_one_letter_code
_entity_poly.pdbx_strand_id
1 'polypeptide(L)'
;IHVGLGSSARREVALPLLTALGDLDVDVVSTAGRYLTPRDRRGLPASVLVFDFLPAHQLGGLIDASLIHGGEGTVQTACASGVPFAGIGMQMEQKLNIEECVDFGNALAFTMRDIRRHRIPSLVERLLTDATLRRRARELAALMQGTDGARRSAEVILRFLDDRQ
;
A
#
# COMPACT_ATOMS: atom_id res chain seq x y z
N ILE A 1 3.85 10.04 2.65
CA ILE A 1 2.92 8.90 2.44
C ILE A 1 3.05 8.37 1.01
N HIS A 2 3.12 7.06 0.84
CA HIS A 2 3.08 6.41 -0.48
C HIS A 2 1.64 6.01 -0.85
N VAL A 3 1.23 6.25 -2.11
CA VAL A 3 -0.08 5.81 -2.65
C VAL A 3 0.15 4.91 -3.85
N GLY A 4 -0.06 3.60 -3.65
CA GLY A 4 0.14 2.53 -4.64
C GLY A 4 -1.15 1.80 -5.01
N LEU A 5 -1.87 2.28 -6.02
CA LEU A 5 -3.20 1.75 -6.39
C LEU A 5 -3.15 0.62 -7.45
N GLY A 6 -1.94 0.19 -7.87
CA GLY A 6 -1.74 -0.92 -8.80
C GLY A 6 -2.42 -0.74 -10.15
N SER A 7 -2.66 -1.84 -10.85
CA SER A 7 -3.31 -1.84 -12.18
C SER A 7 -4.84 -1.83 -12.12
N SER A 8 -5.43 -2.08 -10.96
CA SER A 8 -6.88 -2.14 -10.76
C SER A 8 -7.53 -0.78 -10.49
N ALA A 9 -6.71 0.25 -10.25
CA ALA A 9 -7.21 1.59 -9.98
C ALA A 9 -7.88 2.23 -11.21
N ARG A 10 -8.71 3.20 -10.90
CA ARG A 10 -9.35 4.06 -11.88
C ARG A 10 -9.28 5.50 -11.40
N ARG A 11 -9.48 6.44 -12.31
CA ARG A 11 -9.50 7.87 -12.02
C ARG A 11 -10.46 8.23 -10.87
N GLU A 12 -11.63 7.56 -10.83
CA GLU A 12 -12.69 7.76 -9.83
C GLU A 12 -12.25 7.40 -8.40
N VAL A 13 -11.19 6.60 -8.26
CA VAL A 13 -10.56 6.28 -6.96
C VAL A 13 -9.35 7.17 -6.73
N ALA A 14 -8.47 7.27 -7.73
CA ALA A 14 -7.19 7.94 -7.59
C ALA A 14 -7.33 9.45 -7.32
N LEU A 15 -8.12 10.16 -8.13
CA LEU A 15 -8.23 11.61 -8.03
C LEU A 15 -8.84 12.06 -6.69
N PRO A 16 -10.01 11.54 -6.23
CA PRO A 16 -10.56 11.95 -4.94
C PRO A 16 -9.66 11.60 -3.75
N LEU A 17 -8.95 10.46 -3.80
CA LEU A 17 -8.03 10.06 -2.74
C LEU A 17 -6.84 11.02 -2.66
N LEU A 18 -6.20 11.31 -3.79
CA LEU A 18 -5.04 12.21 -3.83
C LEU A 18 -5.43 13.65 -3.47
N THR A 19 -6.62 14.10 -3.87
CA THR A 19 -7.14 15.41 -3.44
C THR A 19 -7.32 15.44 -1.92
N ALA A 20 -7.97 14.43 -1.34
CA ALA A 20 -8.19 14.36 0.10
C ALA A 20 -6.88 14.28 0.92
N LEU A 21 -5.83 13.68 0.36
CA LEU A 21 -4.51 13.63 0.98
C LEU A 21 -3.77 14.97 0.84
N GLY A 22 -3.93 15.65 -0.29
CA GLY A 22 -3.29 16.94 -0.52
C GLY A 22 -3.81 18.08 0.37
N ASP A 23 -5.00 17.91 0.97
CA ASP A 23 -5.56 18.83 1.96
C ASP A 23 -4.94 18.64 3.38
N LEU A 24 -4.07 17.64 3.55
CA LEU A 24 -3.40 17.34 4.82
C LEU A 24 -1.97 17.89 4.84
N ASP A 25 -1.43 18.09 6.02
CA ASP A 25 -0.02 18.45 6.23
C ASP A 25 0.89 17.21 6.11
N VAL A 26 0.92 16.64 4.91
CA VAL A 26 1.74 15.47 4.56
C VAL A 26 2.23 15.56 3.12
N ASP A 27 3.43 15.07 2.87
CA ASP A 27 3.92 14.83 1.51
C ASP A 27 3.43 13.49 0.99
N VAL A 28 2.96 13.50 -0.26
CA VAL A 28 2.40 12.31 -0.93
C VAL A 28 3.21 11.98 -2.16
N VAL A 29 3.62 10.73 -2.29
CA VAL A 29 4.21 10.17 -3.51
C VAL A 29 3.31 9.07 -4.05
N SER A 30 2.92 9.17 -5.32
CA SER A 30 1.94 8.24 -5.91
C SER A 30 2.34 7.73 -7.29
N THR A 31 2.01 6.46 -7.57
CA THR A 31 2.12 5.85 -8.89
C THR A 31 0.80 5.87 -9.67
N ALA A 32 -0.14 6.72 -9.28
CA ALA A 32 -1.43 6.86 -9.93
C ALA A 32 -1.42 7.73 -11.20
N GLY A 33 -0.25 8.14 -11.68
CA GLY A 33 -0.10 9.05 -12.83
C GLY A 33 -0.84 8.58 -14.07
N ARG A 34 -0.74 7.29 -14.41
CA ARG A 34 -1.43 6.69 -15.55
C ARG A 34 -2.96 6.83 -15.57
N TYR A 35 -3.56 7.10 -14.42
CA TYR A 35 -5.02 7.25 -14.28
C TYR A 35 -5.49 8.70 -14.32
N LEU A 36 -4.56 9.65 -14.32
CA LEU A 36 -4.85 11.07 -14.22
C LEU A 36 -4.58 11.77 -15.55
N THR A 37 -5.51 12.63 -15.93
CA THR A 37 -5.29 13.52 -17.07
C THR A 37 -4.27 14.61 -16.73
N PRO A 38 -3.65 15.27 -17.72
CA PRO A 38 -2.78 16.43 -17.46
C PRO A 38 -3.47 17.55 -16.67
N ARG A 39 -4.80 17.70 -16.82
CA ARG A 39 -5.60 18.67 -16.06
C ARG A 39 -5.71 18.25 -14.59
N ASP A 40 -5.97 16.97 -14.33
CA ASP A 40 -6.05 16.44 -12.97
C ASP A 40 -4.72 16.65 -12.23
N ARG A 41 -3.61 16.27 -12.87
CA ARG A 41 -2.26 16.44 -12.28
C ARG A 41 -1.95 17.89 -11.91
N ARG A 42 -2.33 18.87 -12.80
CA ARG A 42 -2.14 20.30 -12.51
C ARG A 42 -3.05 20.83 -11.40
N GLY A 43 -4.15 20.18 -11.14
CA GLY A 43 -5.09 20.56 -10.08
C GLY A 43 -4.76 20.00 -8.70
N LEU A 44 -3.77 19.09 -8.60
CA LEU A 44 -3.32 18.56 -7.31
C LEU A 44 -2.43 19.56 -6.58
N PRO A 45 -2.47 19.60 -5.23
CA PRO A 45 -1.55 20.38 -4.41
C PRO A 45 -0.08 20.02 -4.66
N ALA A 46 0.82 20.96 -4.40
CA ALA A 46 2.27 20.76 -4.60
C ALA A 46 2.86 19.65 -3.71
N SER A 47 2.23 19.35 -2.57
CA SER A 47 2.59 18.25 -1.67
C SER A 47 2.30 16.86 -2.28
N VAL A 48 1.60 16.78 -3.43
CA VAL A 48 1.24 15.50 -4.08
C VAL A 48 2.07 15.31 -5.34
N LEU A 49 3.11 14.50 -5.23
CA LEU A 49 3.97 14.12 -6.36
C LEU A 49 3.43 12.85 -7.03
N VAL A 50 3.15 12.94 -8.33
CA VAL A 50 2.54 11.85 -9.10
C VAL A 50 3.47 11.38 -10.21
N PHE A 51 3.74 10.08 -10.23
CA PHE A 51 4.58 9.39 -11.18
C PHE A 51 3.78 8.32 -11.93
N ASP A 52 4.23 7.93 -13.10
CA ASP A 52 3.67 6.80 -13.84
C ASP A 52 4.25 5.46 -13.34
N PHE A 53 5.46 5.50 -12.79
CA PHE A 53 6.14 4.36 -12.20
C PHE A 53 7.08 4.81 -11.07
N LEU A 54 7.12 4.02 -10.00
CA LEU A 54 8.11 4.12 -8.91
C LEU A 54 8.47 2.70 -8.45
N PRO A 55 9.72 2.43 -8.12
CA PRO A 55 10.13 1.16 -7.52
C PRO A 55 9.73 1.15 -6.03
N ALA A 56 8.46 0.83 -5.73
CA ALA A 56 7.89 0.94 -4.39
C ALA A 56 8.70 0.19 -3.30
N HIS A 57 9.39 -0.91 -3.66
CA HIS A 57 10.27 -1.66 -2.77
C HIS A 57 11.51 -0.85 -2.30
N GLN A 58 11.86 0.24 -2.99
CA GLN A 58 12.96 1.14 -2.61
C GLN A 58 12.51 2.31 -1.75
N LEU A 59 11.22 2.43 -1.48
CA LEU A 59 10.68 3.51 -0.63
C LEU A 59 10.79 3.21 0.88
N GLY A 60 11.26 2.01 1.27
CA GLY A 60 11.52 1.67 2.66
C GLY A 60 12.46 2.68 3.32
N GLY A 61 12.07 3.16 4.51
CA GLY A 61 12.81 4.22 5.23
C GLY A 61 12.59 5.65 4.74
N LEU A 62 11.87 5.85 3.62
CA LEU A 62 11.54 7.18 3.08
C LEU A 62 10.06 7.55 3.27
N ILE A 63 9.25 6.60 3.72
CA ILE A 63 7.81 6.78 3.91
C ILE A 63 7.41 6.41 5.34
N ASP A 64 6.35 7.02 5.84
CA ASP A 64 5.80 6.75 7.18
C ASP A 64 4.54 5.89 7.15
N ALA A 65 3.85 5.84 6.03
CA ALA A 65 2.67 5.03 5.79
C ALA A 65 2.40 4.82 4.29
N SER A 66 1.57 3.82 3.95
CA SER A 66 1.12 3.59 2.58
C SER A 66 -0.40 3.47 2.49
N LEU A 67 -0.96 3.91 1.35
CA LEU A 67 -2.33 3.60 0.95
C LEU A 67 -2.26 2.76 -0.33
N ILE A 68 -2.82 1.55 -0.28
CA ILE A 68 -2.64 0.56 -1.35
C ILE A 68 -3.95 -0.09 -1.78
N HIS A 69 -3.96 -0.74 -2.95
CA HIS A 69 -5.15 -1.44 -3.47
C HIS A 69 -5.29 -2.89 -2.98
N GLY A 70 -4.31 -3.44 -2.25
CA GLY A 70 -4.39 -4.78 -1.68
C GLY A 70 -4.00 -5.92 -2.62
N GLY A 71 -3.46 -5.67 -3.81
CA GLY A 71 -2.89 -6.73 -4.64
C GLY A 71 -1.67 -7.36 -3.95
N GLU A 72 -1.46 -8.68 -4.12
CA GLU A 72 -0.46 -9.47 -3.40
C GLU A 72 0.93 -8.82 -3.36
N GLY A 73 1.52 -8.51 -4.51
CA GLY A 73 2.86 -7.91 -4.56
C GLY A 73 2.94 -6.53 -3.89
N THR A 74 1.84 -5.77 -3.89
CA THR A 74 1.77 -4.47 -3.23
C THR A 74 1.65 -4.62 -1.72
N VAL A 75 0.88 -5.60 -1.23
CA VAL A 75 0.78 -5.94 0.19
C VAL A 75 2.13 -6.44 0.71
N GLN A 76 2.79 -7.36 0.00
CA GLN A 76 4.13 -7.83 0.37
C GLN A 76 5.13 -6.68 0.47
N THR A 77 5.14 -5.77 -0.51
CA THR A 77 6.02 -4.59 -0.49
C THR A 77 5.70 -3.67 0.69
N ALA A 78 4.41 -3.43 0.97
CA ALA A 78 3.99 -2.61 2.11
C ALA A 78 4.38 -3.27 3.44
N CYS A 79 4.17 -4.57 3.62
CA CYS A 79 4.58 -5.31 4.82
C CYS A 79 6.10 -5.29 5.01
N ALA A 80 6.88 -5.48 3.94
CA ALA A 80 8.34 -5.45 4.00
C ALA A 80 8.92 -4.07 4.32
N SER A 81 8.17 -2.98 4.06
CA SER A 81 8.61 -1.61 4.35
C SER A 81 8.68 -1.29 5.85
N GLY A 82 7.99 -2.06 6.71
CA GLY A 82 7.96 -1.85 8.16
C GLY A 82 7.12 -0.67 8.62
N VAL A 83 6.37 -0.04 7.71
CA VAL A 83 5.40 1.02 8.05
C VAL A 83 3.98 0.51 7.88
N PRO A 84 3.01 1.04 8.65
CA PRO A 84 1.63 0.62 8.52
C PRO A 84 1.03 1.07 7.19
N PHE A 85 -0.01 0.39 6.75
CA PHE A 85 -0.72 0.78 5.55
C PHE A 85 -2.24 0.75 5.72
N ALA A 86 -2.95 1.42 4.82
CA ALA A 86 -4.39 1.24 4.66
C ALA A 86 -4.71 0.73 3.26
N GLY A 87 -5.64 -0.22 3.18
CA GLY A 87 -6.01 -0.87 1.94
C GLY A 87 -7.42 -0.54 1.47
N ILE A 88 -7.58 -0.37 0.13
CA ILE A 88 -8.87 -0.27 -0.54
C ILE A 88 -9.01 -1.43 -1.53
N GLY A 89 -9.65 -2.53 -1.13
CA GLY A 89 -9.86 -3.70 -1.98
C GLY A 89 -10.97 -3.47 -3.01
N MET A 90 -10.61 -3.46 -4.29
CA MET A 90 -11.55 -3.34 -5.41
C MET A 90 -11.99 -4.69 -5.96
N GLN A 91 -11.26 -5.77 -5.64
CA GLN A 91 -11.51 -7.17 -6.00
C GLN A 91 -11.53 -8.03 -4.74
N MET A 92 -12.10 -9.23 -4.82
CA MET A 92 -12.24 -10.12 -3.67
C MET A 92 -10.88 -10.50 -3.07
N GLU A 93 -9.95 -10.93 -3.90
CA GLU A 93 -8.58 -11.28 -3.49
C GLU A 93 -7.90 -10.11 -2.75
N GLN A 94 -8.02 -8.89 -3.26
CA GLN A 94 -7.46 -7.70 -2.64
C GLN A 94 -8.04 -7.42 -1.25
N LYS A 95 -9.35 -7.67 -1.07
CA LYS A 95 -10.00 -7.51 0.24
C LYS A 95 -9.48 -8.53 1.23
N LEU A 96 -9.37 -9.79 0.83
CA LEU A 96 -8.83 -10.86 1.69
C LEU A 96 -7.40 -10.55 2.13
N ASN A 97 -6.53 -10.15 1.20
CA ASN A 97 -5.15 -9.78 1.54
C ASN A 97 -5.07 -8.60 2.53
N ILE A 98 -5.97 -7.62 2.42
CA ILE A 98 -6.06 -6.50 3.35
C ILE A 98 -6.58 -6.97 4.72
N GLU A 99 -7.64 -7.79 4.73
CA GLU A 99 -8.26 -8.32 5.96
C GLU A 99 -7.26 -9.11 6.79
N GLU A 100 -6.46 -9.98 6.19
CA GLU A 100 -5.38 -10.70 6.89
C GLU A 100 -4.38 -9.76 7.57
N CYS A 101 -4.01 -8.67 6.91
CA CYS A 101 -3.12 -7.67 7.51
C CYS A 101 -3.82 -6.84 8.61
N VAL A 102 -5.11 -6.57 8.47
CA VAL A 102 -5.91 -5.92 9.53
C VAL A 102 -5.99 -6.83 10.76
N ASP A 103 -6.23 -8.12 10.58
CA ASP A 103 -6.29 -9.11 11.66
C ASP A 103 -4.92 -9.30 12.34
N PHE A 104 -3.85 -9.24 11.57
CA PHE A 104 -2.49 -9.20 12.13
C PHE A 104 -2.24 -7.91 12.93
N GLY A 105 -2.88 -6.81 12.58
CA GLY A 105 -2.81 -5.52 13.27
C GLY A 105 -1.77 -4.54 12.71
N ASN A 106 -1.28 -4.73 11.48
CA ASN A 106 -0.35 -3.81 10.82
C ASN A 106 -1.01 -2.95 9.73
N ALA A 107 -2.31 -3.12 9.52
CA ALA A 107 -3.05 -2.40 8.48
C ALA A 107 -4.42 -1.91 8.94
N LEU A 108 -4.99 -1.02 8.15
CA LEU A 108 -6.38 -0.57 8.22
C LEU A 108 -7.05 -0.83 6.87
N ALA A 109 -8.37 -0.98 6.87
CA ALA A 109 -9.16 -1.02 5.65
C ALA A 109 -9.94 0.28 5.48
N PHE A 110 -10.12 0.73 4.23
CA PHE A 110 -11.00 1.83 3.89
C PHE A 110 -11.73 1.58 2.56
N THR A 111 -12.73 2.37 2.27
CA THR A 111 -13.62 2.21 1.13
C THR A 111 -13.81 3.54 0.38
N MET A 112 -14.42 3.47 -0.81
CA MET A 112 -14.88 4.68 -1.51
C MET A 112 -15.85 5.54 -0.69
N ARG A 113 -16.61 4.91 0.23
CA ARG A 113 -17.51 5.63 1.14
C ARG A 113 -16.72 6.48 2.13
N ASP A 114 -15.56 6.02 2.57
CA ASP A 114 -14.72 6.75 3.51
C ASP A 114 -14.09 7.97 2.84
N ILE A 115 -13.66 7.84 1.57
CA ILE A 115 -13.21 8.98 0.77
C ILE A 115 -14.33 10.02 0.65
N ARG A 116 -15.53 9.60 0.22
CA ARG A 116 -16.70 10.49 0.04
C ARG A 116 -17.20 11.13 1.34
N ARG A 117 -16.95 10.52 2.48
CA ARG A 117 -17.34 11.01 3.81
C ARG A 117 -16.22 11.75 4.53
N HIS A 118 -15.17 12.14 3.82
CA HIS A 118 -14.04 12.87 4.37
C HIS A 118 -13.40 12.21 5.60
N ARG A 119 -13.28 10.86 5.58
CA ARG A 119 -12.66 10.09 6.68
C ARG A 119 -11.16 9.81 6.46
N ILE A 120 -10.62 10.22 5.33
CA ILE A 120 -9.20 10.02 5.02
C ILE A 120 -8.29 10.73 6.03
N PRO A 121 -8.58 11.96 6.51
CA PRO A 121 -7.76 12.60 7.54
C PRO A 121 -7.58 11.74 8.80
N SER A 122 -8.66 11.24 9.38
CA SER A 122 -8.59 10.39 10.58
C SER A 122 -7.94 9.04 10.34
N LEU A 123 -8.06 8.49 9.12
CA LEU A 123 -7.36 7.28 8.71
C LEU A 123 -5.85 7.51 8.68
N VAL A 124 -5.42 8.59 8.06
CA VAL A 124 -4.00 8.98 7.96
C VAL A 124 -3.43 9.27 9.34
N GLU A 125 -4.13 10.04 10.16
CA GLU A 125 -3.73 10.30 11.54
C GLU A 125 -3.46 9.00 12.30
N ARG A 126 -4.35 8.02 12.23
CA ARG A 126 -4.14 6.71 12.85
C ARG A 126 -2.93 5.98 12.29
N LEU A 127 -2.71 5.96 10.98
CA LEU A 127 -1.52 5.36 10.39
C LEU A 127 -0.23 5.98 10.93
N LEU A 128 -0.22 7.28 11.15
CA LEU A 128 0.97 8.02 11.58
C LEU A 128 1.19 7.99 13.10
N THR A 129 0.12 7.88 13.92
CA THR A 129 0.20 8.06 15.37
C THR A 129 -0.07 6.80 16.19
N ASP A 130 -0.78 5.79 15.65
CA ASP A 130 -1.09 4.56 16.39
C ASP A 130 0.18 3.73 16.62
N ALA A 131 0.70 3.76 17.84
CA ALA A 131 1.92 3.08 18.23
C ALA A 131 1.82 1.55 18.09
N THR A 132 0.63 0.97 18.30
CA THR A 132 0.42 -0.47 18.18
C THR A 132 0.49 -0.89 16.71
N LEU A 133 -0.20 -0.17 15.83
CA LEU A 133 -0.19 -0.41 14.39
C LEU A 133 1.26 -0.33 13.84
N ARG A 134 2.00 0.71 14.22
CA ARG A 134 3.40 0.92 13.82
C ARG A 134 4.34 -0.16 14.36
N ARG A 135 4.14 -0.63 15.58
CA ARG A 135 4.90 -1.74 16.16
C ARG A 135 4.65 -3.03 15.38
N ARG A 136 3.38 -3.37 15.12
CA ARG A 136 2.99 -4.58 14.37
C ARG A 136 3.56 -4.56 12.95
N ALA A 137 3.58 -3.41 12.29
CA ALA A 137 4.20 -3.28 10.98
C ALA A 137 5.71 -3.61 11.01
N ARG A 138 6.44 -3.10 12.01
CA ARG A 138 7.87 -3.44 12.19
C ARG A 138 8.10 -4.91 12.54
N GLU A 139 7.26 -5.50 13.38
CA GLU A 139 7.32 -6.93 13.72
C GLU A 139 7.19 -7.80 12.47
N LEU A 140 6.21 -7.50 11.61
CA LEU A 140 6.01 -8.25 10.36
C LEU A 140 7.19 -8.08 9.40
N ALA A 141 7.68 -6.87 9.22
CA ALA A 141 8.85 -6.62 8.37
C ALA A 141 10.08 -7.40 8.85
N ALA A 142 10.31 -7.45 10.16
CA ALA A 142 11.41 -8.23 10.74
C ALA A 142 11.27 -9.73 10.46
N LEU A 143 10.05 -10.29 10.50
CA LEU A 143 9.80 -11.69 10.13
C LEU A 143 10.03 -11.97 8.64
N MET A 144 9.81 -10.98 7.77
CA MET A 144 10.04 -11.08 6.33
C MET A 144 11.51 -10.92 5.96
N GLN A 145 12.30 -10.21 6.77
CA GLN A 145 13.74 -10.04 6.57
C GLN A 145 14.46 -11.38 6.67
N GLY A 146 15.32 -11.68 5.69
CA GLY A 146 16.09 -12.93 5.65
C GLY A 146 15.35 -14.10 4.98
N THR A 147 14.13 -13.90 4.50
CA THR A 147 13.41 -14.89 3.70
C THR A 147 13.57 -14.58 2.20
N ASP A 148 14.39 -15.34 1.50
CA ASP A 148 14.42 -15.34 0.04
C ASP A 148 13.33 -16.29 -0.48
N GLY A 149 12.13 -15.76 -0.70
CA GLY A 149 10.97 -16.50 -1.15
C GLY A 149 11.17 -17.18 -2.51
N ALA A 150 11.87 -16.52 -3.43
CA ALA A 150 12.15 -17.07 -4.76
C ALA A 150 13.06 -18.31 -4.65
N ARG A 151 14.14 -18.20 -3.90
CA ARG A 151 15.06 -19.31 -3.64
C ARG A 151 14.35 -20.47 -2.95
N ARG A 152 13.60 -20.19 -1.89
CA ARG A 152 12.87 -21.22 -1.14
C ARG A 152 11.83 -21.94 -2.00
N SER A 153 11.12 -21.22 -2.85
CA SER A 153 10.19 -21.82 -3.82
C SER A 153 10.91 -22.72 -4.80
N ALA A 154 12.04 -22.30 -5.35
CA ALA A 154 12.86 -23.11 -6.24
C ALA A 154 13.34 -24.40 -5.56
N GLU A 155 13.82 -24.31 -4.30
CA GLU A 155 14.24 -25.47 -3.53
C GLU A 155 13.11 -26.49 -3.29
N VAL A 156 11.89 -26.00 -2.98
CA VAL A 156 10.72 -26.86 -2.80
C VAL A 156 10.32 -27.55 -4.11
N ILE A 157 10.32 -26.83 -5.21
CA ILE A 157 10.01 -27.39 -6.54
C ILE A 157 11.03 -28.47 -6.92
N LEU A 158 12.32 -28.22 -6.73
CA LEU A 158 13.38 -29.19 -7.05
C LEU A 158 13.23 -30.46 -6.21
N ARG A 159 13.02 -30.35 -4.90
CA ARG A 159 12.77 -31.54 -4.05
C ARG A 159 11.57 -32.36 -4.53
N PHE A 160 10.46 -31.68 -4.85
CA PHE A 160 9.25 -32.38 -5.36
C PHE A 160 9.51 -33.12 -6.68
N LEU A 161 10.39 -32.61 -7.55
CA LEU A 161 10.76 -33.30 -8.78
C LEU A 161 11.70 -34.49 -8.51
N ASP A 162 12.63 -34.37 -7.56
CA ASP A 162 13.55 -35.44 -7.19
C ASP A 162 12.83 -36.62 -6.53
N ASP A 163 11.83 -36.36 -5.66
CA ASP A 163 11.04 -37.38 -4.96
C ASP A 163 10.13 -38.18 -5.92
N ARG A 164 10.03 -37.81 -7.19
CA ARG A 164 9.24 -38.50 -8.22
C ARG A 164 10.05 -39.34 -9.20
N GLN A 165 11.37 -39.37 -9.06
CA GLN A 165 12.28 -40.24 -9.82
C GLN A 165 12.59 -41.54 -9.03
#